data_deb34ab2792c3dac59388bed8bab63d7
#
_entry.id   deb34ab2792c3dac59388bed8bab63d7
#
_cell.length_a   1.000
_cell.length_b   1.000
_cell.length_c   1.000
_cell.angle_alpha   90.00
_cell.angle_beta   90.00
_cell.angle_gamma   90.00
#
_symmetry.space_group_name_H-M   'P 1'
#
loop_
_entity.id
_entity.type
_entity.pdbx_description
1 polymer ?
#
loop_
_entity_poly.entity_id
_entity_poly.type
_entity_poly.pdbx_seq_one_letter_code
_entity_poly.pdbx_strand_id
1 'polypeptide(L)'
;ETEGLLIDAGVGIRTLKKHFREYGLSLAHIQNVLITHDHADHVKSVGSLSRDYGLPIYATHRVHVGIEKNYCVRCKVSPERLKLVEKGVAFRLGSFTVTPFNVPHDSLDNVGYQVQLGDITFCLLTDVGEVTDEMKPFINAANYLVIEANHDVEMLSGGPYPQHLKERILGKTGHLSNADCAEALAQNASENLRHVWLCHLSEENNHPELAKKTVEQTLRSYGIVAGKDFELEVLKRKSPTGVYELT
;
A
#
# COMPACT_ATOMS: atom_id res chain seq x y z
N GLU A 1 17.87 19.62 1.42
CA GLU A 1 16.46 19.76 1.84
C GLU A 1 15.82 18.39 1.74
N THR A 2 15.16 17.95 2.81
CA THR A 2 14.49 16.65 2.83
C THR A 2 13.09 16.81 2.27
N GLU A 3 12.81 16.21 1.10
CA GLU A 3 11.47 16.08 0.57
C GLU A 3 10.89 14.73 0.96
N GLY A 4 9.67 14.68 1.52
CA GLY A 4 9.02 13.45 1.92
C GLY A 4 7.60 13.34 1.43
N LEU A 5 7.24 12.13 0.98
CA LEU A 5 5.88 11.71 0.69
C LEU A 5 5.39 10.78 1.81
N LEU A 6 4.16 10.97 2.24
CA LEU A 6 3.45 10.00 3.08
C LEU A 6 2.38 9.32 2.22
N ILE A 7 2.38 8.01 2.16
CA ILE A 7 1.31 7.25 1.50
C ILE A 7 0.46 6.63 2.59
N ASP A 8 -0.81 6.99 2.61
CA ASP A 8 -1.81 6.68 3.61
C ASP A 8 -1.51 7.21 5.03
N ALA A 9 -2.53 7.39 5.82
CA ALA A 9 -2.47 7.95 7.17
C ALA A 9 -3.50 7.30 8.12
N GLY A 10 -3.51 5.97 8.13
CA GLY A 10 -4.51 5.15 8.82
C GLY A 10 -4.34 5.08 10.34
N VAL A 11 -3.17 5.40 10.88
CA VAL A 11 -2.94 5.46 12.32
C VAL A 11 -3.27 6.84 12.88
N GLY A 12 -3.66 6.91 14.17
CA GLY A 12 -3.93 8.19 14.81
C GLY A 12 -2.70 9.10 14.82
N ILE A 13 -2.89 10.42 14.68
CA ILE A 13 -1.80 11.41 14.55
C ILE A 13 -0.76 11.35 15.68
N ARG A 14 -1.17 11.02 16.91
CA ARG A 14 -0.26 10.86 18.05
C ARG A 14 0.65 9.65 17.86
N THR A 15 0.09 8.53 17.38
CA THR A 15 0.81 7.30 17.09
C THR A 15 1.77 7.51 15.92
N LEU A 16 1.32 8.15 14.84
CA LEU A 16 2.17 8.50 13.71
C LEU A 16 3.39 9.32 14.13
N LYS A 17 3.18 10.37 14.92
CA LYS A 17 4.27 11.20 15.48
C LYS A 17 5.21 10.43 16.40
N LYS A 18 4.68 9.48 17.19
CA LYS A 18 5.50 8.61 18.03
C LYS A 18 6.40 7.75 17.16
N HIS A 19 5.85 7.06 16.16
CA HIS A 19 6.61 6.19 15.25
C HIS A 19 7.67 6.98 14.47
N PHE A 20 7.36 8.18 13.97
CA PHE A 20 8.36 9.01 13.28
C PHE A 20 9.54 9.33 14.19
N ARG A 21 9.29 9.71 15.46
CA ARG A 21 10.38 10.01 16.41
C ARG A 21 11.26 8.81 16.72
N GLU A 22 10.72 7.59 16.72
CA GLU A 22 11.50 6.35 16.91
C GLU A 22 12.59 6.18 15.85
N TYR A 23 12.43 6.81 14.69
CA TYR A 23 13.37 6.78 13.56
C TYR A 23 14.03 8.15 13.27
N GLY A 24 13.98 9.07 14.23
CA GLY A 24 14.57 10.41 14.03
C GLY A 24 13.82 11.30 13.03
N LEU A 25 12.59 10.92 12.65
CA LEU A 25 11.77 11.65 11.72
C LEU A 25 10.73 12.52 12.43
N SER A 26 10.19 13.49 11.69
CA SER A 26 9.06 14.31 12.12
C SER A 26 8.14 14.63 10.95
N LEU A 27 6.95 15.14 11.23
CA LEU A 27 6.03 15.60 10.17
C LEU A 27 6.57 16.77 9.34
N ALA A 28 7.58 17.50 9.84
CA ALA A 28 8.25 18.55 9.06
C ALA A 28 9.02 18.00 7.83
N HIS A 29 9.34 16.71 7.83
CA HIS A 29 9.97 16.06 6.67
C HIS A 29 8.94 15.67 5.59
N ILE A 30 7.64 15.78 5.85
CA ILE A 30 6.56 15.42 4.91
C ILE A 30 6.01 16.70 4.29
N GLN A 31 5.99 16.75 2.97
CA GLN A 31 5.40 17.86 2.20
C GLN A 31 4.08 17.50 1.53
N ASN A 32 3.87 16.21 1.25
CA ASN A 32 2.69 15.74 0.51
C ASN A 32 2.18 14.43 1.09
N VAL A 33 0.85 14.24 1.05
CA VAL A 33 0.18 13.01 1.48
C VAL A 33 -0.60 12.45 0.30
N LEU A 34 -0.31 11.21 -0.08
CA LEU A 34 -1.03 10.45 -1.10
C LEU A 34 -1.97 9.48 -0.39
N ILE A 35 -3.21 9.34 -0.85
CA ILE A 35 -4.19 8.41 -0.28
C ILE A 35 -4.62 7.40 -1.33
N THR A 36 -4.53 6.12 -0.98
CA THR A 36 -4.93 5.02 -1.86
C THR A 36 -6.45 4.92 -1.97
N HIS A 37 -7.15 4.86 -0.83
CA HIS A 37 -8.61 4.74 -0.78
C HIS A 37 -9.19 5.26 0.55
N ASP A 38 -10.49 5.20 0.71
CA ASP A 38 -11.23 5.89 1.79
C ASP A 38 -11.54 5.03 3.03
N HIS A 39 -11.00 3.81 3.17
CA HIS A 39 -11.18 3.01 4.38
C HIS A 39 -10.48 3.62 5.59
N ALA A 40 -11.05 3.40 6.78
CA ALA A 40 -10.67 4.08 8.02
C ALA A 40 -9.20 3.86 8.42
N ASP A 41 -8.67 2.69 8.15
CA ASP A 41 -7.28 2.29 8.40
C ASP A 41 -6.27 2.89 7.41
N HIS A 42 -6.74 3.66 6.43
CA HIS A 42 -5.90 4.43 5.50
C HIS A 42 -6.04 5.95 5.68
N VAL A 43 -7.16 6.45 6.26
CA VAL A 43 -7.47 7.88 6.23
C VAL A 43 -7.66 8.54 7.59
N LYS A 44 -7.50 7.82 8.69
CA LYS A 44 -7.84 8.28 10.05
C LYS A 44 -7.25 9.63 10.44
N SER A 45 -6.04 9.97 9.98
CA SER A 45 -5.32 11.20 10.34
C SER A 45 -5.28 12.26 9.25
N VAL A 46 -5.87 12.02 8.07
CA VAL A 46 -5.77 12.95 6.92
C VAL A 46 -6.28 14.35 7.25
N GLY A 47 -7.35 14.46 8.02
CA GLY A 47 -7.91 15.75 8.42
C GLY A 47 -6.96 16.54 9.33
N SER A 48 -6.34 15.90 10.32
CA SER A 48 -5.33 16.56 11.15
C SER A 48 -4.08 16.93 10.35
N LEU A 49 -3.60 16.07 9.44
CA LEU A 49 -2.47 16.39 8.57
C LEU A 49 -2.77 17.60 7.68
N SER A 50 -3.98 17.68 7.15
CA SER A 50 -4.43 18.78 6.32
C SER A 50 -4.55 20.11 7.09
N ARG A 51 -5.25 20.10 8.24
CA ARG A 51 -5.61 21.32 8.97
C ARG A 51 -4.54 21.81 9.93
N ASP A 52 -3.98 20.88 10.74
CA ASP A 52 -3.05 21.25 11.81
C ASP A 52 -1.61 21.37 11.29
N TYR A 53 -1.28 20.65 10.20
CA TYR A 53 0.06 20.65 9.58
C TYR A 53 0.09 21.30 8.20
N GLY A 54 -1.06 21.69 7.65
CA GLY A 54 -1.16 22.36 6.35
C GLY A 54 -0.76 21.49 5.15
N LEU A 55 -0.74 20.17 5.31
CA LEU A 55 -0.29 19.26 4.25
C LEU A 55 -1.37 19.09 3.17
N PRO A 56 -1.01 19.15 1.87
CA PRO A 56 -1.91 18.82 0.80
C PRO A 56 -2.17 17.31 0.77
N ILE A 57 -3.43 16.95 0.52
CA ILE A 57 -3.93 15.57 0.46
C ILE A 57 -4.28 15.25 -0.99
N TYR A 58 -3.53 14.37 -1.61
CA TYR A 58 -3.70 13.94 -2.99
C TYR A 58 -4.49 12.63 -3.03
N ALA A 59 -5.61 12.64 -3.72
CA ALA A 59 -6.47 11.47 -3.93
C ALA A 59 -7.35 11.66 -5.16
N THR A 60 -7.98 10.60 -5.66
CA THR A 60 -9.01 10.74 -6.69
C THR A 60 -10.23 11.48 -6.13
N HIS A 61 -11.04 12.06 -7.00
CA HIS A 61 -12.26 12.74 -6.58
C HIS A 61 -13.17 11.82 -5.73
N ARG A 62 -13.32 10.54 -6.12
CA ARG A 62 -14.17 9.59 -5.41
C ARG A 62 -13.61 9.23 -4.04
N VAL A 63 -12.28 9.09 -3.90
CA VAL A 63 -11.63 8.88 -2.59
C VAL A 63 -11.86 10.08 -1.67
N HIS A 64 -11.75 11.31 -2.18
CA HIS A 64 -12.07 12.51 -1.38
C HIS A 64 -13.54 12.55 -0.92
N VAL A 65 -14.47 12.14 -1.79
CA VAL A 65 -15.90 12.00 -1.40
C VAL A 65 -16.06 10.94 -0.32
N GLY A 66 -15.33 9.83 -0.39
CA GLY A 66 -15.33 8.79 0.63
C GLY A 66 -14.78 9.29 1.96
N ILE A 67 -13.63 9.98 1.96
CA ILE A 67 -13.04 10.61 3.15
C ILE A 67 -14.03 11.57 3.83
N GLU A 68 -14.73 12.37 3.05
CA GLU A 68 -15.72 13.33 3.59
C GLU A 68 -16.87 12.60 4.30
N LYS A 69 -17.32 11.47 3.76
CA LYS A 69 -18.40 10.64 4.33
C LYS A 69 -17.93 9.73 5.47
N ASN A 70 -16.63 9.44 5.56
CA ASN A 70 -16.10 8.50 6.54
C ASN A 70 -16.18 9.08 7.97
N TYR A 71 -16.99 8.44 8.82
CA TYR A 71 -17.21 8.88 10.22
C TYR A 71 -15.97 8.75 11.11
N CYS A 72 -14.99 7.90 10.74
CA CYS A 72 -13.73 7.78 11.46
C CYS A 72 -12.81 9.00 11.24
N VAL A 73 -13.02 9.75 10.17
CA VAL A 73 -12.31 11.00 9.88
C VAL A 73 -13.07 12.16 10.53
N ARG A 74 -12.84 12.35 11.82
CA ARG A 74 -13.52 13.37 12.61
C ARG A 74 -13.22 14.81 12.16
N CYS A 75 -11.96 15.04 11.78
CA CYS A 75 -11.50 16.31 11.20
C CYS A 75 -11.41 16.12 9.69
N LYS A 76 -12.21 16.87 8.93
CA LYS A 76 -12.24 16.75 7.47
C LYS A 76 -11.05 17.47 6.82
N VAL A 77 -10.73 17.08 5.59
CA VAL A 77 -9.67 17.73 4.80
C VAL A 77 -10.07 19.17 4.51
N SER A 78 -9.15 20.12 4.71
CA SER A 78 -9.37 21.52 4.35
C SER A 78 -9.54 21.65 2.82
N PRO A 79 -10.55 22.38 2.33
CA PRO A 79 -10.81 22.50 0.87
C PRO A 79 -9.59 22.97 0.07
N GLU A 80 -8.83 23.92 0.60
CA GLU A 80 -7.61 24.46 -0.03
C GLU A 80 -6.45 23.45 -0.09
N ARG A 81 -6.50 22.40 0.72
CA ARG A 81 -5.50 21.32 0.78
C ARG A 81 -5.89 20.07 -0.01
N LEU A 82 -7.13 20.01 -0.47
CA LEU A 82 -7.61 18.93 -1.31
C LEU A 82 -6.98 19.05 -2.70
N LYS A 83 -6.29 17.99 -3.14
CA LYS A 83 -5.64 17.89 -4.46
C LYS A 83 -6.15 16.65 -5.19
N LEU A 84 -6.57 16.84 -6.43
CA LEU A 84 -7.08 15.75 -7.26
C LEU A 84 -5.94 15.08 -8.03
N VAL A 85 -6.03 13.75 -8.13
CA VAL A 85 -5.20 12.94 -9.03
C VAL A 85 -6.10 12.13 -9.96
N GLU A 86 -5.58 11.79 -11.13
CA GLU A 86 -6.26 10.98 -12.15
C GLU A 86 -5.47 9.69 -12.40
N LYS A 87 -6.16 8.56 -12.43
CA LYS A 87 -5.55 7.25 -12.72
C LYS A 87 -4.88 7.26 -14.09
N GLY A 88 -3.66 6.74 -14.18
CA GLY A 88 -2.86 6.69 -15.38
C GLY A 88 -2.17 8.01 -15.77
N VAL A 89 -2.42 9.10 -15.04
CA VAL A 89 -1.83 10.42 -15.33
C VAL A 89 -0.70 10.71 -14.34
N ALA A 90 0.54 10.74 -14.85
CA ALA A 90 1.70 11.09 -14.04
C ALA A 90 1.72 12.58 -13.67
N PHE A 91 2.13 12.89 -12.44
CA PHE A 91 2.29 14.26 -11.96
C PHE A 91 3.54 14.40 -11.10
N ARG A 92 4.02 15.63 -10.90
CA ARG A 92 5.23 15.89 -10.12
C ARG A 92 4.93 16.43 -8.72
N LEU A 93 5.65 15.91 -7.73
CA LEU A 93 5.69 16.40 -6.35
C LEU A 93 7.17 16.61 -5.96
N GLY A 94 7.64 17.85 -6.08
CA GLY A 94 9.08 18.14 -5.94
C GLY A 94 9.92 17.33 -6.90
N SER A 95 10.85 16.55 -6.40
CA SER A 95 11.70 15.64 -7.19
C SER A 95 11.01 14.33 -7.60
N PHE A 96 9.88 13.99 -7.01
CA PHE A 96 9.17 12.75 -7.31
C PHE A 96 8.26 12.90 -8.54
N THR A 97 8.20 11.87 -9.37
CA THR A 97 7.15 11.66 -10.37
C THR A 97 6.23 10.57 -9.84
N VAL A 98 4.93 10.86 -9.72
CA VAL A 98 3.93 9.95 -9.14
C VAL A 98 2.91 9.59 -10.20
N THR A 99 2.65 8.30 -10.38
CA THR A 99 1.60 7.79 -11.28
C THR A 99 0.63 6.93 -10.47
N PRO A 100 -0.61 7.40 -10.23
CA PRO A 100 -1.66 6.57 -9.66
C PRO A 100 -2.22 5.64 -10.72
N PHE A 101 -2.52 4.39 -10.36
CA PHE A 101 -3.15 3.42 -11.26
C PHE A 101 -4.30 2.67 -10.56
N ASN A 102 -5.17 2.06 -11.34
CA ASN A 102 -6.35 1.41 -10.82
C ASN A 102 -6.00 0.12 -10.05
N VAL A 103 -6.63 -0.05 -8.89
CA VAL A 103 -6.56 -1.27 -8.07
C VAL A 103 -7.98 -1.67 -7.69
N PRO A 104 -8.45 -2.89 -8.04
CA PRO A 104 -9.78 -3.36 -7.67
C PRO A 104 -9.90 -3.57 -6.15
N HIS A 105 -10.81 -2.84 -5.50
CA HIS A 105 -11.15 -3.00 -4.09
C HIS A 105 -12.56 -2.51 -3.80
N ASP A 106 -13.15 -2.95 -2.69
CA ASP A 106 -14.53 -2.64 -2.29
C ASP A 106 -14.67 -1.30 -1.53
N SER A 107 -13.95 -0.30 -1.99
CA SER A 107 -14.04 1.11 -1.59
C SER A 107 -14.77 1.94 -2.65
N LEU A 108 -15.01 3.24 -2.38
CA LEU A 108 -15.58 4.11 -3.41
C LEU A 108 -14.66 4.26 -4.63
N ASP A 109 -13.35 4.21 -4.39
CA ASP A 109 -12.30 4.14 -5.40
C ASP A 109 -10.99 3.72 -4.75
N ASN A 110 -10.11 3.04 -5.49
CA ASN A 110 -8.81 2.63 -4.99
C ASN A 110 -7.73 2.81 -6.05
N VAL A 111 -6.54 3.24 -5.62
CA VAL A 111 -5.36 3.41 -6.46
C VAL A 111 -4.12 2.81 -5.81
N GLY A 112 -3.29 2.18 -6.63
CA GLY A 112 -1.89 1.99 -6.33
C GLY A 112 -1.08 3.20 -6.75
N TYR A 113 0.14 3.33 -6.28
CA TYR A 113 1.05 4.41 -6.63
C TYR A 113 2.39 3.87 -7.12
N GLN A 114 2.81 4.32 -8.31
CA GLN A 114 4.20 4.25 -8.71
C GLN A 114 4.85 5.60 -8.41
N VAL A 115 5.96 5.58 -7.69
CA VAL A 115 6.74 6.77 -7.33
C VAL A 115 8.14 6.62 -7.88
N GLN A 116 8.56 7.57 -8.73
CA GLN A 116 9.89 7.57 -9.34
C GLN A 116 10.73 8.72 -8.79
N LEU A 117 11.99 8.42 -8.46
CA LEU A 117 13.01 9.38 -8.05
C LEU A 117 14.34 9.01 -8.71
N GLY A 118 14.78 9.80 -9.70
CA GLY A 118 15.91 9.42 -10.55
C GLY A 118 15.66 8.08 -11.24
N ASP A 119 16.57 7.13 -11.07
CA ASP A 119 16.47 5.78 -11.65
C ASP A 119 15.72 4.78 -10.74
N ILE A 120 15.24 5.23 -9.58
CA ILE A 120 14.53 4.38 -8.63
C ILE A 120 13.03 4.46 -8.89
N THR A 121 12.40 3.30 -9.04
CA THR A 121 10.96 3.13 -9.15
C THR A 121 10.44 2.33 -7.95
N PHE A 122 9.69 3.00 -7.09
CA PHE A 122 8.94 2.39 -5.99
C PHE A 122 7.49 2.20 -6.40
N CYS A 123 6.90 1.05 -6.09
CA CYS A 123 5.50 0.76 -6.37
C CYS A 123 4.78 0.24 -5.13
N LEU A 124 3.56 0.70 -4.89
CA LEU A 124 2.71 0.26 -3.78
C LEU A 124 1.35 -0.21 -4.29
N LEU A 125 1.03 -1.47 -3.92
CA LEU A 125 -0.24 -2.14 -4.17
C LEU A 125 -0.76 -2.71 -2.85
N THR A 126 -1.68 -2.02 -2.21
CA THR A 126 -2.38 -2.49 -1.01
C THR A 126 -3.87 -2.57 -1.29
N ASP A 127 -4.57 -3.42 -0.55
CA ASP A 127 -6.02 -3.63 -0.69
C ASP A 127 -6.39 -4.00 -2.13
N VAL A 128 -5.85 -5.14 -2.54
CA VAL A 128 -5.91 -5.65 -3.91
C VAL A 128 -6.87 -6.84 -3.97
N GLY A 129 -7.98 -6.72 -4.66
CA GLY A 129 -8.89 -7.86 -4.86
C GLY A 129 -8.33 -8.89 -5.84
N GLU A 130 -7.88 -8.43 -6.99
CA GLU A 130 -7.18 -9.25 -8.00
C GLU A 130 -6.13 -8.41 -8.74
N VAL A 131 -5.06 -9.04 -9.21
CA VAL A 131 -4.06 -8.37 -10.06
C VAL A 131 -4.54 -8.35 -11.50
N THR A 132 -4.86 -7.17 -12.01
CA THR A 132 -5.34 -6.96 -13.39
C THR A 132 -4.18 -6.77 -14.37
N ASP A 133 -4.47 -6.89 -15.68
CA ASP A 133 -3.47 -6.63 -16.73
C ASP A 133 -2.94 -5.19 -16.69
N GLU A 134 -3.75 -4.23 -16.25
CA GLU A 134 -3.34 -2.84 -16.08
C GLU A 134 -2.27 -2.67 -14.99
N MET A 135 -2.26 -3.53 -13.96
CA MET A 135 -1.31 -3.45 -12.84
C MET A 135 0.04 -4.11 -13.16
N LYS A 136 0.07 -5.09 -14.04
CA LYS A 136 1.29 -5.87 -14.38
C LYS A 136 2.48 -5.00 -14.82
N PRO A 137 2.32 -3.98 -15.69
CA PRO A 137 3.42 -3.10 -16.06
C PRO A 137 4.05 -2.35 -14.87
N PHE A 138 3.26 -1.99 -13.85
CA PHE A 138 3.75 -1.31 -12.65
C PHE A 138 4.55 -2.27 -11.74
N ILE A 139 4.12 -3.53 -11.63
CA ILE A 139 4.89 -4.57 -10.93
C ILE A 139 6.21 -4.81 -11.65
N ASN A 140 6.19 -4.93 -12.99
CA ASN A 140 7.38 -5.19 -13.82
C ASN A 140 8.40 -4.05 -13.75
N ALA A 141 7.95 -2.80 -13.71
CA ALA A 141 8.82 -1.63 -13.68
C ALA A 141 9.45 -1.35 -12.30
N ALA A 142 8.96 -1.99 -11.23
CA ALA A 142 9.39 -1.69 -9.87
C ALA A 142 10.82 -2.18 -9.57
N ASN A 143 11.63 -1.31 -8.95
CA ASN A 143 12.84 -1.71 -8.23
C ASN A 143 12.48 -2.12 -6.79
N TYR A 144 11.50 -1.45 -6.20
CA TYR A 144 11.03 -1.63 -4.84
C TYR A 144 9.51 -1.75 -4.85
N LEU A 145 9.01 -2.84 -4.32
CA LEU A 145 7.58 -3.17 -4.39
C LEU A 145 7.00 -3.47 -3.01
N VAL A 146 5.94 -2.76 -2.65
CA VAL A 146 5.05 -3.13 -1.55
C VAL A 146 3.79 -3.73 -2.16
N ILE A 147 3.48 -4.98 -1.83
CA ILE A 147 2.33 -5.70 -2.37
C ILE A 147 1.57 -6.43 -1.28
N GLU A 148 0.25 -6.47 -1.38
CA GLU A 148 -0.59 -7.18 -0.43
C GLU A 148 -0.38 -8.70 -0.48
N ALA A 149 -0.32 -9.32 0.72
CA ALA A 149 -0.44 -10.74 0.95
C ALA A 149 -1.36 -10.94 2.16
N ASN A 150 -2.67 -10.77 1.95
CA ASN A 150 -3.61 -10.61 3.04
C ASN A 150 -3.87 -11.89 3.80
N HIS A 151 -4.18 -12.98 3.13
CA HIS A 151 -4.66 -14.19 3.77
C HIS A 151 -4.10 -15.48 3.15
N ASP A 152 -4.03 -16.49 3.98
CA ASP A 152 -3.93 -17.87 3.54
C ASP A 152 -5.33 -18.43 3.27
N VAL A 153 -5.52 -19.08 2.13
CA VAL A 153 -6.84 -19.55 1.67
C VAL A 153 -7.41 -20.64 2.61
N GLU A 154 -6.57 -21.52 3.13
CA GLU A 154 -7.00 -22.60 4.03
C GLU A 154 -7.38 -22.03 5.40
N MET A 155 -6.57 -21.12 5.94
CA MET A 155 -6.88 -20.44 7.21
C MET A 155 -8.18 -19.63 7.08
N LEU A 156 -8.39 -18.90 6.01
CA LEU A 156 -9.61 -18.13 5.79
C LEU A 156 -10.83 -19.06 5.66
N SER A 157 -10.72 -20.13 4.86
CA SER A 157 -11.82 -21.06 4.62
C SER A 157 -12.20 -21.83 5.89
N GLY A 158 -11.23 -22.30 6.67
CA GLY A 158 -11.41 -23.01 7.94
C GLY A 158 -11.63 -22.10 9.15
N GLY A 159 -11.37 -20.80 9.02
CA GLY A 159 -11.39 -19.83 10.11
C GLY A 159 -12.80 -19.44 10.59
N PRO A 160 -12.87 -18.64 11.66
CA PRO A 160 -14.13 -18.33 12.36
C PRO A 160 -15.00 -17.28 11.65
N TYR A 161 -14.54 -16.68 10.57
CA TYR A 161 -15.29 -15.63 9.89
C TYR A 161 -16.61 -16.14 9.33
N PRO A 162 -17.70 -15.32 9.39
CA PRO A 162 -18.97 -15.65 8.73
C PRO A 162 -18.78 -15.83 7.22
N GLN A 163 -19.60 -16.68 6.61
CA GLN A 163 -19.50 -17.04 5.20
C GLN A 163 -19.51 -15.83 4.26
N HIS A 164 -20.41 -14.86 4.49
CA HIS A 164 -20.47 -13.64 3.67
C HIS A 164 -19.19 -12.80 3.71
N LEU A 165 -18.46 -12.81 4.84
CA LEU A 165 -17.17 -12.09 4.97
C LEU A 165 -16.06 -12.86 4.25
N LYS A 166 -16.06 -14.20 4.30
CA LYS A 166 -15.12 -15.02 3.51
C LYS A 166 -15.30 -14.79 2.02
N GLU A 167 -16.55 -14.80 1.54
CA GLU A 167 -16.89 -14.54 0.14
C GLU A 167 -16.49 -13.13 -0.30
N ARG A 168 -16.69 -12.12 0.56
CA ARG A 168 -16.21 -10.75 0.32
C ARG A 168 -14.70 -10.70 0.17
N ILE A 169 -13.95 -11.34 1.08
CA ILE A 169 -12.48 -11.34 1.08
C ILE A 169 -11.94 -12.05 -0.16
N LEU A 170 -12.52 -13.20 -0.54
CA LEU A 170 -12.13 -13.98 -1.70
C LEU A 170 -12.61 -13.40 -3.04
N GLY A 171 -13.45 -12.38 -3.00
CA GLY A 171 -14.00 -11.76 -4.21
C GLY A 171 -12.97 -10.90 -4.95
N LYS A 172 -13.25 -10.61 -6.22
CA LYS A 172 -12.39 -9.80 -7.12
C LYS A 172 -12.12 -8.37 -6.66
N THR A 173 -12.86 -7.89 -5.69
CA THR A 173 -12.69 -6.60 -5.01
C THR A 173 -12.39 -6.77 -3.53
N GLY A 174 -12.07 -7.99 -3.09
CA GLY A 174 -11.69 -8.29 -1.71
C GLY A 174 -10.20 -8.02 -1.45
N HIS A 175 -9.48 -9.08 -1.08
CA HIS A 175 -8.05 -9.00 -0.75
C HIS A 175 -7.25 -10.13 -1.39
N LEU A 176 -6.00 -9.83 -1.74
CA LEU A 176 -5.09 -10.75 -2.41
C LEU A 176 -4.62 -11.86 -1.44
N SER A 177 -4.77 -13.12 -1.85
CA SER A 177 -4.23 -14.23 -1.07
C SER A 177 -2.70 -14.29 -1.16
N ASN A 178 -2.07 -15.02 -0.23
CA ASN A 178 -0.63 -15.28 -0.29
C ASN A 178 -0.23 -15.97 -1.63
N ALA A 179 -1.06 -16.87 -2.10
CA ALA A 179 -0.84 -17.60 -3.34
C ALA A 179 -0.96 -16.70 -4.58
N ASP A 180 -2.01 -15.87 -4.65
CA ASP A 180 -2.20 -14.95 -5.78
C ASP A 180 -1.13 -13.85 -5.80
N CYS A 181 -0.69 -13.37 -4.63
CA CYS A 181 0.45 -12.47 -4.50
C CYS A 181 1.73 -13.12 -5.06
N ALA A 182 1.98 -14.36 -4.68
CA ALA A 182 3.15 -15.12 -5.14
C ALA A 182 3.16 -15.31 -6.65
N GLU A 183 2.01 -15.66 -7.21
CA GLU A 183 1.81 -15.85 -8.66
C GLU A 183 1.99 -14.54 -9.43
N ALA A 184 1.44 -13.44 -8.91
CA ALA A 184 1.62 -12.11 -9.49
C ALA A 184 3.09 -11.70 -9.53
N LEU A 185 3.85 -11.95 -8.47
CA LEU A 185 5.29 -11.70 -8.41
C LEU A 185 6.04 -12.60 -9.40
N ALA A 186 5.79 -13.93 -9.39
CA ALA A 186 6.49 -14.88 -10.23
C ALA A 186 6.34 -14.59 -11.73
N GLN A 187 5.16 -14.12 -12.13
CA GLN A 187 4.85 -13.86 -13.53
C GLN A 187 5.25 -12.46 -14.03
N ASN A 188 5.40 -11.49 -13.13
CA ASN A 188 5.56 -10.09 -13.54
C ASN A 188 6.81 -9.39 -12.98
N ALA A 189 7.51 -9.95 -11.99
CA ALA A 189 8.75 -9.36 -11.49
C ALA A 189 9.82 -9.35 -12.59
N SER A 190 10.54 -8.23 -12.71
CA SER A 190 11.67 -8.10 -13.63
C SER A 190 13.00 -8.31 -12.90
N GLU A 191 14.08 -8.45 -13.69
CA GLU A 191 15.45 -8.50 -13.16
C GLU A 191 15.89 -7.22 -12.41
N ASN A 192 15.15 -6.12 -12.57
CA ASN A 192 15.41 -4.85 -11.89
C ASN A 192 14.80 -4.79 -10.48
N LEU A 193 13.96 -5.77 -10.11
CA LEU A 193 13.36 -5.83 -8.78
C LEU A 193 14.45 -6.13 -7.75
N ARG A 194 14.53 -5.31 -6.70
CA ARG A 194 15.54 -5.42 -5.64
C ARG A 194 14.97 -5.84 -4.31
N HIS A 195 13.76 -5.36 -4.00
CA HIS A 195 13.12 -5.66 -2.72
C HIS A 195 11.59 -5.70 -2.83
N VAL A 196 11.00 -6.69 -2.19
CA VAL A 196 9.56 -6.85 -2.04
C VAL A 196 9.19 -6.86 -0.57
N TRP A 197 8.24 -6.03 -0.20
CA TRP A 197 7.60 -6.06 1.12
C TRP A 197 6.16 -6.55 0.98
N LEU A 198 5.86 -7.68 1.64
CA LEU A 198 4.50 -8.17 1.77
C LEU A 198 3.77 -7.35 2.84
N CYS A 199 2.64 -6.79 2.49
CA CYS A 199 1.87 -5.91 3.38
C CYS A 199 0.45 -6.41 3.64
N HIS A 200 -0.26 -5.70 4.52
CA HIS A 200 -1.68 -5.84 4.80
C HIS A 200 -2.14 -7.25 5.19
N LEU A 201 -1.31 -7.97 5.97
CA LEU A 201 -1.63 -9.33 6.42
C LEU A 201 -2.82 -9.33 7.39
N SER A 202 -3.77 -10.26 7.18
CA SER A 202 -4.88 -10.51 8.09
C SER A 202 -4.38 -10.97 9.47
N GLU A 203 -5.03 -10.52 10.55
CA GLU A 203 -4.69 -10.94 11.92
C GLU A 203 -5.13 -12.37 12.20
N GLU A 204 -6.30 -12.74 11.68
CA GLU A 204 -6.96 -14.01 11.97
C GLU A 204 -6.65 -15.09 10.91
N ASN A 205 -6.40 -14.69 9.68
CA ASN A 205 -6.33 -15.61 8.54
C ASN A 205 -4.97 -15.60 7.85
N ASN A 206 -3.91 -15.16 8.56
CA ASN A 206 -2.54 -15.20 8.05
C ASN A 206 -1.51 -15.22 9.19
N HIS A 207 -0.29 -15.60 8.85
CA HIS A 207 0.87 -15.48 9.71
C HIS A 207 2.07 -15.01 8.87
N PRO A 208 2.94 -14.10 9.35
CA PRO A 208 4.08 -13.61 8.58
C PRO A 208 4.98 -14.69 7.99
N GLU A 209 5.31 -15.71 8.79
CA GLU A 209 6.10 -16.86 8.35
C GLU A 209 5.40 -17.66 7.24
N LEU A 210 4.07 -17.84 7.35
CA LEU A 210 3.29 -18.57 6.35
C LEU A 210 3.23 -17.79 5.05
N ALA A 211 2.92 -16.49 5.10
CA ALA A 211 2.91 -15.63 3.93
C ALA A 211 4.25 -15.66 3.20
N LYS A 212 5.35 -15.44 3.93
CA LYS A 212 6.70 -15.48 3.37
C LYS A 212 7.01 -16.83 2.72
N LYS A 213 6.76 -17.93 3.43
CA LYS A 213 7.03 -19.30 2.95
C LYS A 213 6.21 -19.64 1.70
N THR A 214 4.92 -19.27 1.66
CA THR A 214 4.06 -19.51 0.49
C THR A 214 4.63 -18.79 -0.73
N VAL A 215 4.98 -17.50 -0.57
CA VAL A 215 5.57 -16.71 -1.66
C VAL A 215 6.91 -17.31 -2.11
N GLU A 216 7.82 -17.60 -1.19
CA GLU A 216 9.12 -18.20 -1.52
C GLU A 216 9.00 -19.55 -2.25
N GLN A 217 8.06 -20.40 -1.84
CA GLN A 217 7.85 -21.70 -2.48
C GLN A 217 7.33 -21.57 -3.91
N THR A 218 6.37 -20.67 -4.13
CA THR A 218 5.85 -20.40 -5.48
C THR A 218 6.94 -19.80 -6.37
N LEU A 219 7.66 -18.78 -5.90
CA LEU A 219 8.78 -18.18 -6.64
C LEU A 219 9.82 -19.21 -7.07
N ARG A 220 10.19 -20.15 -6.18
CA ARG A 220 11.13 -21.23 -6.49
C ARG A 220 10.64 -22.14 -7.61
N SER A 221 9.34 -22.41 -7.73
CA SER A 221 8.78 -23.19 -8.83
C SER A 221 8.94 -22.51 -10.20
N TYR A 222 9.12 -21.20 -10.21
CA TYR A 222 9.44 -20.39 -11.39
C TYR A 222 10.94 -20.12 -11.55
N GLY A 223 11.79 -20.71 -10.68
CA GLY A 223 13.24 -20.52 -10.72
C GLY A 223 13.73 -19.25 -10.06
N ILE A 224 12.87 -18.50 -9.36
CA ILE A 224 13.17 -17.26 -8.65
C ILE A 224 13.49 -17.59 -7.19
N VAL A 225 14.58 -17.03 -6.64
CA VAL A 225 15.06 -17.31 -5.29
C VAL A 225 15.12 -16.01 -4.49
N ALA A 226 14.20 -15.82 -3.55
CA ALA A 226 14.25 -14.74 -2.60
C ALA A 226 15.56 -14.76 -1.78
N GLY A 227 16.14 -13.59 -1.53
CA GLY A 227 17.47 -13.42 -0.94
C GLY A 227 18.63 -13.55 -1.93
N LYS A 228 18.35 -13.88 -3.21
CA LYS A 228 19.33 -13.93 -4.30
C LYS A 228 18.94 -13.01 -5.46
N ASP A 229 17.71 -13.17 -5.95
CA ASP A 229 17.21 -12.40 -7.09
C ASP A 229 16.63 -11.06 -6.62
N PHE A 230 15.96 -11.05 -5.47
CA PHE A 230 15.54 -9.85 -4.72
C PHE A 230 15.33 -10.20 -3.25
N GLU A 231 15.33 -9.19 -2.37
CA GLU A 231 14.98 -9.37 -0.97
C GLU A 231 13.46 -9.48 -0.79
N LEU A 232 13.03 -10.38 0.11
CA LEU A 232 11.60 -10.57 0.44
C LEU A 232 11.39 -10.46 1.94
N GLU A 233 10.61 -9.49 2.36
CA GLU A 233 10.27 -9.24 3.76
C GLU A 233 8.76 -9.12 3.96
N VAL A 234 8.32 -9.30 5.21
CA VAL A 234 6.93 -9.09 5.62
C VAL A 234 6.86 -7.88 6.54
N LEU A 235 6.05 -6.88 6.17
CA LEU A 235 5.85 -5.70 6.99
C LEU A 235 5.09 -6.05 8.27
N LYS A 236 5.52 -5.43 9.38
CA LYS A 236 4.87 -5.60 10.67
C LYS A 236 3.50 -4.93 10.68
N ARG A 237 2.52 -5.59 11.25
CA ARG A 237 1.14 -5.14 11.28
C ARG A 237 0.87 -3.98 12.26
N LYS A 238 1.43 -4.04 13.47
CA LYS A 238 1.10 -3.13 14.58
C LYS A 238 2.21 -2.17 14.97
N SER A 239 3.37 -2.27 14.33
CA SER A 239 4.54 -1.43 14.61
C SER A 239 5.29 -1.12 13.33
N PRO A 240 6.09 -0.06 13.30
CA PRO A 240 6.96 0.20 12.16
C PRO A 240 7.92 -0.96 11.90
N THR A 241 8.16 -1.26 10.64
CA THR A 241 9.07 -2.34 10.26
C THR A 241 10.55 -1.88 10.28
N GLY A 242 10.83 -0.67 9.83
CA GLY A 242 12.19 -0.15 9.81
C GLY A 242 12.35 1.05 8.88
N VAL A 243 13.59 1.44 8.66
CA VAL A 243 14.01 2.40 7.64
C VAL A 243 14.87 1.65 6.64
N TYR A 244 14.60 1.84 5.38
CA TYR A 244 15.32 1.21 4.27
C TYR A 244 15.96 2.28 3.41
N GLU A 245 17.20 2.08 3.03
CA GLU A 245 17.86 2.90 2.03
C GLU A 245 17.62 2.30 0.65
N LEU A 246 17.01 3.08 -0.23
CA LEU A 246 16.72 2.68 -1.61
C LEU A 246 17.84 3.20 -2.52
N THR A 247 18.64 2.31 -3.10
CA THR A 247 19.85 2.64 -3.88
C THR A 247 19.75 2.18 -5.33
#